data_2266ebe020559649b5bd4e02d0a6b30a
#
_entry.id   2266ebe020559649b5bd4e02d0a6b30a
#
_cell.length_a   1.000
_cell.length_b   1.000
_cell.length_c   1.000
_cell.angle_alpha   90.00
_cell.angle_beta   90.00
_cell.angle_gamma   90.00
#
_symmetry.space_group_name_H-M   'P 1'
#
loop_
_entity.id
_entity.type
_entity.pdbx_description
1 polymer ?
#
loop_
_entity_poly.entity_id
_entity_poly.type
_entity_poly.pdbx_seq_one_letter_code
_entity_poly.pdbx_strand_id
1 'polypeptide(L)'
;MIDVLAIDLDGTLLGSGKGVSRANIEAVDRARQAGVAVLICTGRGLVEARSALDAIDQREPVMVAGGSIVSDPVSGETLHRVEMLDELVHRAVELFHGVESPAMVLKDPSAIGYDYLIVDSEDEYPIHDISRWWFDDHGIDIRLARSVHEDEHPEHTVRVGMCCEVSKTNAVTERVLREMGDSVELHDFPCVKPEGHGSERGGEEVHILEIFDKTATKWNAIDWYLEKHGIDPSRVAAIGDQVNDLTMIHGAGIGIAMGNAIDAVKERSCYVTAGNDEDGVAVAIGCLLDGDLSALSSGMKGGS
;
A
#
# COMPACT_ATOMS: atom_id res chain seq x y z
N MET A 1 6.04 21.83 -14.93
CA MET A 1 4.77 21.10 -15.29
C MET A 1 5.06 19.61 -15.08
N ILE A 2 4.20 18.89 -14.38
CA ILE A 2 4.34 17.46 -14.11
C ILE A 2 3.76 16.64 -15.27
N ASP A 3 4.26 15.42 -15.47
CA ASP A 3 3.75 14.43 -16.43
C ASP A 3 3.03 13.29 -15.73
N VAL A 4 3.40 13.02 -14.46
CA VAL A 4 2.87 11.94 -13.66
C VAL A 4 2.47 12.44 -12.28
N LEU A 5 1.32 11.96 -11.81
CA LEU A 5 0.82 12.16 -10.46
C LEU A 5 0.60 10.80 -9.80
N ALA A 6 1.40 10.47 -8.80
CA ALA A 6 1.27 9.28 -7.98
C ALA A 6 0.47 9.59 -6.72
N ILE A 7 -0.60 8.83 -6.46
CA ILE A 7 -1.53 9.07 -5.35
C ILE A 7 -1.70 7.78 -4.55
N ASP A 8 -1.51 7.84 -3.23
CA ASP A 8 -1.90 6.78 -2.33
C ASP A 8 -3.43 6.72 -2.14
N LEU A 9 -3.95 5.59 -1.65
CA LEU A 9 -5.39 5.41 -1.41
C LEU A 9 -5.79 5.71 0.04
N ASP A 10 -5.31 4.92 0.98
CA ASP A 10 -5.82 4.91 2.37
C ASP A 10 -5.28 6.10 3.16
N GLY A 11 -6.19 6.97 3.65
CA GLY A 11 -5.77 8.21 4.31
C GLY A 11 -5.32 9.31 3.35
N THR A 12 -5.37 9.07 2.04
CA THR A 12 -5.00 10.01 0.98
C THR A 12 -6.16 10.28 0.03
N LEU A 13 -6.40 9.44 -0.97
CA LEU A 13 -7.52 9.61 -1.91
C LEU A 13 -8.86 9.24 -1.28
N LEU A 14 -8.84 8.25 -0.37
CA LEU A 14 -10.00 7.80 0.39
C LEU A 14 -10.18 8.64 1.66
N GLY A 15 -11.38 9.16 1.86
CA GLY A 15 -11.79 9.78 3.13
C GLY A 15 -12.07 8.73 4.21
N SER A 16 -12.30 9.18 5.45
CA SER A 16 -12.65 8.32 6.60
C SER A 16 -13.92 7.49 6.35
N GLY A 17 -14.84 7.94 5.49
CA GLY A 17 -15.99 7.20 4.99
C GLY A 17 -15.68 6.14 3.93
N LYS A 18 -14.40 5.84 3.69
CA LYS A 18 -13.90 4.83 2.73
C LYS A 18 -14.27 5.04 1.26
N GLY A 19 -14.81 6.19 0.90
CA GLY A 19 -15.14 6.55 -0.48
C GLY A 19 -14.23 7.66 -1.02
N VAL A 20 -14.17 7.77 -2.35
CA VAL A 20 -13.52 8.90 -3.02
C VAL A 20 -14.53 10.06 -3.09
N SER A 21 -14.16 11.24 -2.62
CA SER A 21 -15.03 12.40 -2.67
C SER A 21 -15.26 12.86 -4.11
N ARG A 22 -16.39 13.53 -4.35
CA ARG A 22 -16.68 14.10 -5.66
C ARG A 22 -15.61 15.11 -6.11
N ALA A 23 -15.08 15.91 -5.20
CA ALA A 23 -14.04 16.88 -5.51
C ALA A 23 -12.74 16.19 -5.95
N ASN A 24 -12.35 15.10 -5.29
CA ASN A 24 -11.20 14.31 -5.66
C ASN A 24 -11.37 13.63 -7.03
N ILE A 25 -12.57 13.07 -7.33
CA ILE A 25 -12.88 12.49 -8.65
C ILE A 25 -12.74 13.57 -9.74
N GLU A 26 -13.40 14.74 -9.58
CA GLU A 26 -13.34 15.82 -10.54
C GLU A 26 -11.90 16.39 -10.73
N ALA A 27 -11.07 16.36 -9.67
CA ALA A 27 -9.69 16.81 -9.75
C ALA A 27 -8.80 15.80 -10.51
N VAL A 28 -8.97 14.48 -10.27
CA VAL A 28 -8.30 13.43 -11.03
C VAL A 28 -8.62 13.54 -12.52
N ASP A 29 -9.90 13.74 -12.87
CA ASP A 29 -10.31 13.93 -14.26
C ASP A 29 -9.66 15.17 -14.89
N ARG A 30 -9.57 16.29 -14.16
CA ARG A 30 -8.86 17.50 -14.64
C ARG A 30 -7.38 17.25 -14.87
N ALA A 31 -6.70 16.48 -14.00
CA ALA A 31 -5.30 16.11 -14.19
C ALA A 31 -5.10 15.33 -15.50
N ARG A 32 -5.96 14.33 -15.74
CA ARG A 32 -5.94 13.54 -16.99
C ARG A 32 -6.22 14.40 -18.22
N GLN A 33 -7.21 15.30 -18.17
CA GLN A 33 -7.52 16.24 -19.26
C GLN A 33 -6.36 17.19 -19.57
N ALA A 34 -5.53 17.52 -18.57
CA ALA A 34 -4.31 18.29 -18.73
C ALA A 34 -3.12 17.47 -19.26
N GLY A 35 -3.31 16.17 -19.52
CA GLY A 35 -2.28 15.25 -20.05
C GLY A 35 -1.37 14.66 -18.98
N VAL A 36 -1.75 14.73 -17.69
CA VAL A 36 -1.02 14.12 -16.58
C VAL A 36 -1.49 12.68 -16.40
N ALA A 37 -0.56 11.72 -16.42
CA ALA A 37 -0.85 10.33 -16.07
C ALA A 37 -1.07 10.20 -14.56
N VAL A 38 -2.18 9.59 -14.14
CA VAL A 38 -2.51 9.41 -12.72
C VAL A 38 -2.27 7.96 -12.33
N LEU A 39 -1.27 7.72 -11.49
CA LEU A 39 -0.91 6.41 -10.96
C LEU A 39 -1.44 6.28 -9.53
N ILE A 40 -2.17 5.21 -9.27
CA ILE A 40 -2.59 4.86 -7.91
C ILE A 40 -1.56 3.91 -7.33
N CYS A 41 -1.10 4.19 -6.08
CA CYS A 41 -0.02 3.47 -5.41
C CYS A 41 -0.48 3.06 -4.00
N THR A 42 -0.82 1.79 -3.78
CA THR A 42 -1.46 1.34 -2.54
C THR A 42 -0.82 0.07 -1.96
N GLY A 43 -0.94 -0.11 -0.64
CA GLY A 43 -0.65 -1.39 0.04
C GLY A 43 -1.67 -2.48 -0.26
N ARG A 44 -2.87 -2.11 -0.72
CA ARG A 44 -3.93 -3.05 -1.06
C ARG A 44 -3.57 -3.91 -2.27
N GLY A 45 -4.15 -5.12 -2.34
CA GLY A 45 -4.22 -5.91 -3.57
C GLY A 45 -5.18 -5.26 -4.59
N LEU A 46 -5.13 -5.72 -5.85
CA LEU A 46 -5.95 -5.13 -6.92
C LEU A 46 -7.45 -5.26 -6.63
N VAL A 47 -7.91 -6.42 -6.14
CA VAL A 47 -9.31 -6.67 -5.79
C VAL A 47 -9.77 -5.77 -4.65
N GLU A 48 -8.92 -5.54 -3.66
CA GLU A 48 -9.17 -4.68 -2.49
C GLU A 48 -9.29 -3.19 -2.86
N ALA A 49 -8.58 -2.77 -3.91
CA ALA A 49 -8.61 -1.40 -4.42
C ALA A 49 -9.74 -1.12 -5.42
N ARG A 50 -10.41 -2.17 -5.94
CA ARG A 50 -11.36 -2.11 -7.07
C ARG A 50 -12.38 -0.99 -6.93
N SER A 51 -13.06 -0.86 -5.79
CA SER A 51 -14.08 0.15 -5.56
C SER A 51 -13.56 1.59 -5.74
N ALA A 52 -12.34 1.87 -5.26
CA ALA A 52 -11.72 3.18 -5.41
C ALA A 52 -11.29 3.44 -6.87
N LEU A 53 -10.74 2.42 -7.54
CA LEU A 53 -10.31 2.50 -8.93
C LEU A 53 -11.49 2.75 -9.87
N ASP A 54 -12.61 2.06 -9.64
CA ASP A 54 -13.85 2.24 -10.42
C ASP A 54 -14.44 3.64 -10.22
N ALA A 55 -14.37 4.19 -9.00
CA ALA A 55 -14.86 5.52 -8.69
C ALA A 55 -14.18 6.64 -9.48
N ILE A 56 -12.91 6.47 -9.83
CA ILE A 56 -12.12 7.42 -10.61
C ILE A 56 -11.91 6.99 -12.07
N ASP A 57 -12.60 5.96 -12.55
CA ASP A 57 -12.40 5.37 -13.89
C ASP A 57 -10.90 5.14 -14.20
N GLN A 58 -10.18 4.45 -13.28
CA GLN A 58 -8.73 4.24 -13.42
C GLN A 58 -8.40 3.42 -14.66
N ARG A 59 -7.48 3.95 -15.46
CA ARG A 59 -7.05 3.34 -16.73
C ARG A 59 -5.54 3.13 -16.81
N GLU A 60 -4.78 4.03 -16.18
CA GLU A 60 -3.33 3.89 -16.08
C GLU A 60 -2.98 2.75 -15.13
N PRO A 61 -1.79 2.12 -15.27
CA PRO A 61 -1.35 1.06 -14.38
C PRO A 61 -1.41 1.44 -12.90
N VAL A 62 -1.70 0.46 -12.05
CA VAL A 62 -1.85 0.62 -10.59
C VAL A 62 -0.71 -0.11 -9.90
N MET A 63 -0.05 0.54 -8.97
CA MET A 63 0.97 -0.04 -8.09
C MET A 63 0.25 -0.57 -6.86
N VAL A 64 0.10 -1.88 -6.77
CA VAL A 64 -0.60 -2.58 -5.68
C VAL A 64 0.37 -3.39 -4.81
N ALA A 65 -0.13 -3.92 -3.71
CA ALA A 65 0.66 -4.70 -2.77
C ALA A 65 1.96 -3.99 -2.34
N GLY A 66 1.86 -2.70 -1.97
CA GLY A 66 3.02 -1.91 -1.54
C GLY A 66 4.03 -1.56 -2.63
N GLY A 67 3.73 -1.86 -3.89
CA GLY A 67 4.63 -1.71 -5.05
C GLY A 67 5.24 -3.04 -5.51
N SER A 68 4.85 -4.17 -4.90
CA SER A 68 5.30 -5.49 -5.36
C SER A 68 4.70 -5.89 -6.71
N ILE A 69 3.52 -5.35 -7.05
CA ILE A 69 2.83 -5.64 -8.31
C ILE A 69 2.45 -4.32 -8.99
N VAL A 70 2.68 -4.25 -10.31
CA VAL A 70 2.07 -3.26 -11.20
C VAL A 70 1.04 -3.98 -12.04
N SER A 71 -0.23 -3.58 -11.94
CA SER A 71 -1.34 -4.22 -12.62
C SER A 71 -2.02 -3.28 -13.62
N ASP A 72 -2.53 -3.85 -14.71
CA ASP A 72 -3.53 -3.20 -15.54
C ASP A 72 -4.89 -3.24 -14.81
N PRO A 73 -5.50 -2.09 -14.47
CA PRO A 73 -6.73 -2.08 -13.69
C PRO A 73 -7.95 -2.57 -14.48
N VAL A 74 -7.88 -2.63 -15.82
CA VAL A 74 -9.00 -3.02 -16.68
C VAL A 74 -9.00 -4.53 -16.93
N SER A 75 -7.85 -5.09 -17.33
CA SER A 75 -7.72 -6.53 -17.59
C SER A 75 -7.42 -7.35 -16.34
N GLY A 76 -6.85 -6.74 -15.30
CA GLY A 76 -6.32 -7.42 -14.12
C GLY A 76 -4.96 -8.09 -14.35
N GLU A 77 -4.36 -7.90 -15.53
CA GLU A 77 -3.06 -8.50 -15.87
C GLU A 77 -1.93 -7.87 -15.05
N THR A 78 -1.01 -8.69 -14.58
CA THR A 78 0.23 -8.23 -13.95
C THR A 78 1.23 -7.81 -15.02
N LEU A 79 1.60 -6.53 -15.00
CA LEU A 79 2.55 -5.91 -15.93
C LEU A 79 4.00 -6.00 -15.44
N HIS A 80 4.17 -6.00 -14.13
CA HIS A 80 5.46 -6.13 -13.44
C HIS A 80 5.25 -6.68 -12.03
N ARG A 81 6.22 -7.45 -11.55
CA ARG A 81 6.20 -8.05 -10.22
C ARG A 81 7.59 -8.09 -9.62
N VAL A 82 7.66 -7.83 -8.33
CA VAL A 82 8.81 -8.11 -7.47
C VAL A 82 8.42 -9.27 -6.56
N GLU A 83 9.01 -10.43 -6.77
CA GLU A 83 8.79 -11.62 -5.96
C GLU A 83 9.65 -11.63 -4.70
N MET A 84 9.15 -12.24 -3.63
CA MET A 84 9.97 -12.54 -2.46
C MET A 84 10.78 -13.82 -2.70
N LEU A 85 12.03 -13.81 -2.27
CA LEU A 85 12.84 -15.04 -2.25
C LEU A 85 12.21 -16.07 -1.31
N ASP A 86 12.12 -17.32 -1.76
CA ASP A 86 11.49 -18.43 -1.04
C ASP A 86 12.04 -18.60 0.38
N GLU A 87 13.36 -18.44 0.57
CA GLU A 87 14.00 -18.49 1.89
C GLU A 87 13.51 -17.40 2.86
N LEU A 88 13.18 -16.20 2.35
CA LEU A 88 12.61 -15.10 3.14
C LEU A 88 11.16 -15.38 3.50
N VAL A 89 10.39 -15.96 2.57
CA VAL A 89 9.02 -16.41 2.82
C VAL A 89 8.97 -17.44 3.94
N HIS A 90 9.78 -18.50 3.83
CA HIS A 90 9.89 -19.53 4.84
C HIS A 90 10.27 -18.96 6.20
N ARG A 91 11.25 -18.05 6.22
CA ARG A 91 11.69 -17.42 7.48
C ARG A 91 10.60 -16.55 8.10
N ALA A 92 9.86 -15.77 7.31
CA ALA A 92 8.73 -14.97 7.78
C ALA A 92 7.63 -15.86 8.40
N VAL A 93 7.25 -16.95 7.72
CA VAL A 93 6.28 -17.92 8.23
C VAL A 93 6.72 -18.53 9.57
N GLU A 94 7.99 -18.95 9.70
CA GLU A 94 8.53 -19.45 10.98
C GLU A 94 8.44 -18.42 12.11
N LEU A 95 8.70 -17.14 11.80
CA LEU A 95 8.62 -16.06 12.80
C LEU A 95 7.18 -15.85 13.27
N PHE A 96 6.21 -15.91 12.36
CA PHE A 96 4.78 -15.74 12.67
C PHE A 96 4.23 -16.91 13.48
N HIS A 97 4.56 -18.14 13.10
CA HIS A 97 4.21 -19.34 13.87
C HIS A 97 4.83 -19.32 15.27
N GLY A 98 6.03 -18.72 15.42
CA GLY A 98 6.70 -18.56 16.72
C GLY A 98 5.96 -17.66 17.72
N VAL A 99 4.95 -16.90 17.28
CA VAL A 99 4.04 -16.09 18.11
C VAL A 99 2.57 -16.55 17.98
N GLU A 100 2.38 -17.78 17.52
CA GLU A 100 1.06 -18.40 17.37
C GLU A 100 0.11 -17.59 16.46
N SER A 101 0.62 -17.18 15.29
CA SER A 101 -0.17 -16.50 14.26
C SER A 101 -0.04 -17.23 12.92
N PRO A 102 -1.13 -17.38 12.15
CA PRO A 102 -1.04 -17.87 10.78
C PRO A 102 -0.30 -16.85 9.91
N ALA A 103 0.31 -17.32 8.82
CA ALA A 103 0.89 -16.47 7.82
C ALA A 103 -0.09 -16.28 6.64
N MET A 104 -0.25 -15.04 6.21
CA MET A 104 -1.04 -14.65 5.03
C MET A 104 -0.07 -14.37 3.89
N VAL A 105 0.13 -15.33 3.00
CA VAL A 105 1.07 -15.24 1.88
C VAL A 105 0.33 -14.69 0.67
N LEU A 106 0.56 -13.41 0.33
CA LEU A 106 -0.04 -12.76 -0.83
C LEU A 106 0.64 -13.23 -2.10
N LYS A 107 -0.17 -13.60 -3.06
CA LYS A 107 0.24 -14.10 -4.36
C LYS A 107 -0.04 -13.09 -5.47
N ASP A 108 0.46 -13.38 -6.66
CA ASP A 108 0.06 -12.72 -7.89
C ASP A 108 -1.19 -13.44 -8.46
N PRO A 109 -2.42 -12.90 -8.23
CA PRO A 109 -3.64 -13.59 -8.64
C PRO A 109 -3.81 -13.67 -10.16
N SER A 110 -3.18 -12.76 -10.91
CA SER A 110 -3.18 -12.81 -12.38
C SER A 110 -2.47 -14.06 -12.92
N ALA A 111 -1.47 -14.55 -12.20
CA ALA A 111 -0.70 -15.72 -12.62
C ALA A 111 -1.32 -17.05 -12.18
N ILE A 112 -1.92 -17.10 -10.98
CA ILE A 112 -2.32 -18.38 -10.35
C ILE A 112 -3.79 -18.47 -9.98
N GLY A 113 -4.56 -17.39 -10.10
CA GLY A 113 -6.00 -17.39 -9.94
C GLY A 113 -6.54 -17.40 -8.51
N TYR A 114 -5.73 -17.02 -7.51
CA TYR A 114 -6.16 -16.75 -6.14
C TYR A 114 -5.25 -15.72 -5.49
N ASP A 115 -5.75 -15.02 -4.43
CA ASP A 115 -5.06 -13.89 -3.82
C ASP A 115 -4.10 -14.32 -2.70
N TYR A 116 -4.55 -15.18 -1.78
CA TYR A 116 -3.76 -15.55 -0.61
C TYR A 116 -3.65 -17.06 -0.41
N LEU A 117 -2.44 -17.50 -0.04
CA LEU A 117 -2.23 -18.75 0.64
C LEU A 117 -2.13 -18.48 2.14
N ILE A 118 -3.05 -19.01 2.92
CA ILE A 118 -3.01 -18.95 4.37
C ILE A 118 -2.28 -20.18 4.88
N VAL A 119 -1.12 -19.95 5.49
CA VAL A 119 -0.33 -21.02 6.09
C VAL A 119 -0.63 -21.06 7.58
N ASP A 120 -1.38 -22.09 7.98
CA ASP A 120 -1.78 -22.34 9.35
C ASP A 120 -1.27 -23.72 9.78
N SER A 121 -0.50 -23.77 10.83
CA SER A 121 0.09 -25.00 11.34
C SER A 121 -0.98 -25.94 11.90
N GLU A 122 -1.57 -26.78 11.03
CA GLU A 122 -2.56 -27.82 11.38
C GLU A 122 -3.85 -27.30 12.03
N ASP A 123 -4.37 -26.16 11.58
CA ASP A 123 -5.54 -25.46 12.17
C ASP A 123 -5.32 -24.98 13.62
N GLU A 124 -4.06 -24.84 14.05
CA GLU A 124 -3.73 -24.40 15.43
C GLU A 124 -3.84 -22.89 15.61
N TYR A 125 -3.69 -22.10 14.53
CA TYR A 125 -3.68 -20.64 14.58
C TYR A 125 -4.76 -20.06 13.66
N PRO A 126 -5.99 -19.86 14.14
CA PRO A 126 -7.08 -19.36 13.30
C PRO A 126 -6.79 -17.94 12.79
N ILE A 127 -7.20 -17.68 11.55
CA ILE A 127 -7.16 -16.34 10.98
C ILE A 127 -7.93 -15.37 11.88
N HIS A 128 -7.35 -14.22 12.19
CA HIS A 128 -8.00 -13.19 13.00
C HIS A 128 -9.33 -12.74 12.37
N ASP A 129 -10.36 -12.48 13.20
CA ASP A 129 -11.71 -12.12 12.72
C ASP A 129 -11.72 -10.87 11.83
N ILE A 130 -10.81 -9.91 12.08
CA ILE A 130 -10.63 -8.72 11.24
C ILE A 130 -10.18 -9.12 9.83
N SER A 131 -9.20 -10.03 9.69
CA SER A 131 -8.75 -10.51 8.39
C SER A 131 -9.82 -11.31 7.67
N ARG A 132 -10.57 -12.15 8.41
CA ARG A 132 -11.70 -12.90 7.86
C ARG A 132 -12.77 -11.97 7.30
N TRP A 133 -13.16 -10.96 8.09
CA TRP A 133 -14.09 -9.94 7.62
C TRP A 133 -13.57 -9.20 6.38
N TRP A 134 -12.28 -8.82 6.36
CA TRP A 134 -11.67 -8.13 5.22
C TRP A 134 -11.71 -8.98 3.95
N PHE A 135 -11.41 -10.27 4.06
CA PHE A 135 -11.45 -11.19 2.93
C PHE A 135 -12.87 -11.36 2.38
N ASP A 136 -13.86 -11.49 3.27
CA ASP A 136 -15.27 -11.62 2.88
C ASP A 136 -15.81 -10.34 2.23
N ASP A 137 -15.49 -9.16 2.82
CA ASP A 137 -15.97 -7.84 2.36
C ASP A 137 -15.44 -7.47 0.97
N HIS A 138 -14.21 -7.88 0.66
CA HIS A 138 -13.53 -7.58 -0.61
C HIS A 138 -13.59 -8.73 -1.62
N GLY A 139 -14.16 -9.87 -1.26
CA GLY A 139 -14.26 -11.04 -2.15
C GLY A 139 -12.88 -11.64 -2.50
N ILE A 140 -11.97 -11.65 -1.53
CA ILE A 140 -10.60 -12.15 -1.68
C ILE A 140 -10.62 -13.68 -1.73
N ASP A 141 -9.98 -14.25 -2.75
CA ASP A 141 -9.86 -15.70 -2.90
C ASP A 141 -8.68 -16.22 -2.08
N ILE A 142 -8.97 -17.11 -1.13
CA ILE A 142 -7.96 -17.69 -0.24
C ILE A 142 -7.85 -19.20 -0.42
N ARG A 143 -6.64 -19.73 -0.29
CA ARG A 143 -6.34 -21.16 -0.13
C ARG A 143 -5.69 -21.41 1.21
N LEU A 144 -5.91 -22.60 1.76
CA LEU A 144 -5.35 -23.04 3.04
C LEU A 144 -4.23 -24.05 2.79
N ALA A 145 -3.14 -23.91 3.54
CA ALA A 145 -2.04 -24.87 3.59
C ALA A 145 -1.61 -25.10 5.04
N ARG A 146 -1.20 -26.32 5.37
CA ARG A 146 -0.67 -26.68 6.70
C ARG A 146 0.80 -26.30 6.87
N SER A 147 1.48 -26.11 5.75
CA SER A 147 2.88 -25.78 5.71
C SER A 147 3.18 -24.94 4.48
N VAL A 148 4.14 -24.02 4.58
CA VAL A 148 4.63 -23.27 3.43
C VAL A 148 5.24 -24.18 2.34
N HIS A 149 5.69 -25.40 2.70
CA HIS A 149 6.16 -26.40 1.72
C HIS A 149 5.03 -26.98 0.83
N GLU A 150 3.77 -26.73 1.16
CA GLU A 150 2.62 -27.09 0.32
C GLU A 150 2.28 -26.01 -0.72
N ASP A 151 3.04 -24.91 -0.73
CA ASP A 151 2.89 -23.86 -1.74
C ASP A 151 3.28 -24.38 -3.12
N GLU A 152 2.30 -24.50 -4.02
CA GLU A 152 2.53 -24.99 -5.38
C GLU A 152 3.13 -23.91 -6.30
N HIS A 153 3.16 -22.65 -5.85
CA HIS A 153 3.55 -21.48 -6.65
C HIS A 153 4.42 -20.49 -5.87
N PRO A 154 5.54 -20.93 -5.24
CA PRO A 154 6.38 -20.05 -4.41
C PRO A 154 6.93 -18.85 -5.19
N GLU A 155 7.20 -19.00 -6.51
CA GLU A 155 7.68 -17.96 -7.41
C GLU A 155 6.66 -16.83 -7.67
N HIS A 156 5.43 -16.98 -7.21
CA HIS A 156 4.38 -15.97 -7.32
C HIS A 156 4.06 -15.29 -5.98
N THR A 157 4.91 -15.47 -4.96
CA THR A 157 4.77 -14.79 -3.67
C THR A 157 5.34 -13.39 -3.74
N VAL A 158 4.56 -12.41 -3.30
CA VAL A 158 4.95 -10.99 -3.31
C VAL A 158 4.98 -10.34 -1.94
N ARG A 159 4.34 -10.95 -0.93
CA ARG A 159 4.27 -10.44 0.43
C ARG A 159 3.91 -11.57 1.40
N VAL A 160 4.43 -11.49 2.61
CA VAL A 160 3.97 -12.33 3.73
C VAL A 160 3.51 -11.41 4.86
N GLY A 161 2.28 -11.60 5.33
CA GLY A 161 1.68 -10.79 6.39
C GLY A 161 1.11 -11.61 7.52
N MET A 162 0.88 -10.95 8.66
CA MET A 162 0.13 -11.47 9.80
C MET A 162 -0.77 -10.39 10.38
N CYS A 163 -1.89 -10.79 11.00
CA CYS A 163 -2.82 -9.90 11.67
C CYS A 163 -3.04 -10.41 13.10
N CYS A 164 -2.58 -9.65 14.08
CA CYS A 164 -2.71 -9.99 15.49
C CYS A 164 -2.51 -8.78 16.40
N GLU A 165 -2.48 -9.01 17.72
CA GLU A 165 -2.23 -7.99 18.72
C GLU A 165 -0.85 -7.32 18.52
N VAL A 166 -0.79 -6.00 18.78
CA VAL A 166 0.42 -5.17 18.59
C VAL A 166 1.65 -5.67 19.36
N SER A 167 1.46 -6.32 20.50
CA SER A 167 2.56 -6.94 21.26
C SER A 167 3.25 -8.04 20.48
N LYS A 168 2.49 -8.85 19.72
CA LYS A 168 3.01 -9.91 18.87
C LYS A 168 3.70 -9.34 17.62
N THR A 169 3.08 -8.35 16.95
CA THR A 169 3.71 -7.72 15.78
C THR A 169 5.02 -7.05 16.16
N ASN A 170 5.09 -6.35 17.30
CA ASN A 170 6.34 -5.75 17.81
C ASN A 170 7.44 -6.79 18.04
N ALA A 171 7.10 -7.92 18.68
CA ALA A 171 8.07 -8.99 18.94
C ALA A 171 8.62 -9.62 17.64
N VAL A 172 7.76 -9.76 16.63
CA VAL A 172 8.17 -10.24 15.30
C VAL A 172 8.99 -9.18 14.57
N THR A 173 8.58 -7.91 14.58
CA THR A 173 9.30 -6.79 13.97
C THR A 173 10.76 -6.72 14.43
N GLU A 174 11.00 -6.81 15.75
CA GLU A 174 12.37 -6.84 16.28
C GLU A 174 13.21 -8.02 15.75
N ARG A 175 12.59 -9.17 15.56
CA ARG A 175 13.25 -10.35 15.02
C ARG A 175 13.52 -10.23 13.52
N VAL A 176 12.53 -9.76 12.74
CA VAL A 176 12.69 -9.51 11.30
C VAL A 176 13.82 -8.53 11.04
N LEU A 177 13.84 -7.39 11.73
CA LEU A 177 14.89 -6.38 11.57
C LEU A 177 16.28 -6.93 11.91
N ARG A 178 16.39 -7.79 12.92
CA ARG A 178 17.67 -8.40 13.30
C ARG A 178 18.14 -9.49 12.34
N GLU A 179 17.21 -10.29 11.81
CA GLU A 179 17.53 -11.53 11.10
C GLU A 179 17.45 -11.35 9.56
N MET A 180 16.63 -10.41 9.09
CA MET A 180 16.30 -10.23 7.67
C MET A 180 16.37 -8.76 7.20
N GLY A 181 16.62 -7.80 8.10
CA GLY A 181 16.42 -6.37 7.85
C GLY A 181 17.12 -5.79 6.62
N ASP A 182 18.24 -6.36 6.19
CA ASP A 182 18.94 -5.92 4.98
C ASP A 182 18.30 -6.43 3.67
N SER A 183 17.37 -7.37 3.76
CA SER A 183 16.78 -8.08 2.63
C SER A 183 15.28 -7.81 2.44
N VAL A 184 14.63 -7.18 3.41
CA VAL A 184 13.18 -6.98 3.41
C VAL A 184 12.79 -5.53 3.67
N GLU A 185 11.64 -5.14 3.16
CA GLU A 185 10.87 -3.97 3.57
C GLU A 185 9.77 -4.45 4.52
N LEU A 186 9.49 -3.70 5.58
CA LEU A 186 8.56 -4.08 6.61
C LEU A 186 7.61 -2.93 6.92
N HIS A 187 6.31 -3.22 6.93
CA HIS A 187 5.27 -2.29 7.29
C HIS A 187 4.43 -2.84 8.44
N ASP A 188 4.13 -2.02 9.43
CA ASP A 188 3.28 -2.34 10.57
C ASP A 188 2.24 -1.23 10.74
N PHE A 189 0.96 -1.58 10.62
CA PHE A 189 -0.16 -0.63 10.68
C PHE A 189 -1.28 -1.13 11.59
N PRO A 190 -2.01 -0.24 12.28
CA PRO A 190 -3.29 -0.58 12.88
C PRO A 190 -4.26 -1.11 11.82
N CYS A 191 -4.93 -2.22 12.13
CA CYS A 191 -5.92 -2.80 11.22
C CYS A 191 -7.13 -1.88 11.03
N VAL A 192 -7.61 -1.80 9.79
CA VAL A 192 -8.93 -1.23 9.49
C VAL A 192 -10.01 -2.13 10.11
N LYS A 193 -10.91 -1.54 10.90
CA LYS A 193 -11.99 -2.26 11.59
C LYS A 193 -13.33 -2.06 10.89
N PRO A 194 -14.24 -3.06 10.94
CA PRO A 194 -15.62 -2.88 10.47
C PRO A 194 -16.32 -1.77 11.26
N GLU A 195 -17.27 -1.08 10.63
CA GLU A 195 -18.10 -0.09 11.30
C GLU A 195 -18.86 -0.74 12.46
N GLY A 196 -18.82 -0.11 13.63
CA GLY A 196 -19.48 -0.63 14.84
C GLY A 196 -18.64 -1.59 15.70
N HIS A 197 -17.48 -2.03 15.24
CA HIS A 197 -16.49 -2.68 16.09
C HIS A 197 -15.68 -1.57 16.81
N GLY A 198 -16.27 -1.02 17.87
CA GLY A 198 -15.53 -0.21 18.83
C GLY A 198 -14.39 -1.04 19.41
N SER A 199 -13.31 -0.37 19.85
CA SER A 199 -12.28 -1.03 20.65
C SER A 199 -13.00 -1.87 21.71
N GLU A 200 -12.85 -3.21 21.66
CA GLU A 200 -13.32 -4.06 22.74
C GLU A 200 -12.78 -3.46 24.04
N ARG A 201 -13.65 -3.29 25.03
CA ARG A 201 -13.26 -2.67 26.30
C ARG A 201 -12.15 -3.52 26.93
N GLY A 202 -10.89 -3.10 26.76
CA GLY A 202 -9.72 -3.72 27.35
C GLY A 202 -8.93 -4.69 26.47
N GLY A 203 -9.22 -4.80 25.15
CA GLY A 203 -8.39 -5.54 24.19
C GLY A 203 -7.18 -4.72 23.74
N GLU A 204 -6.09 -5.40 23.40
CA GLU A 204 -4.91 -4.82 22.78
C GLU A 204 -5.24 -4.37 21.35
N GLU A 205 -4.53 -3.37 20.83
CA GLU A 205 -4.69 -2.93 19.44
C GLU A 205 -4.25 -4.05 18.49
N VAL A 206 -4.99 -4.23 17.39
CA VAL A 206 -4.71 -5.25 16.40
C VAL A 206 -4.04 -4.59 15.19
N HIS A 207 -2.90 -5.12 14.80
CA HIS A 207 -2.10 -4.64 13.69
C HIS A 207 -2.01 -5.66 12.57
N ILE A 208 -1.76 -5.18 11.37
CA ILE A 208 -1.26 -5.97 10.26
C ILE A 208 0.23 -5.67 10.09
N LEU A 209 1.04 -6.73 10.15
CA LEU A 209 2.47 -6.67 9.84
C LEU A 209 2.69 -7.31 8.47
N GLU A 210 3.37 -6.59 7.60
CA GLU A 210 3.63 -7.00 6.22
C GLU A 210 5.12 -6.98 5.92
N ILE A 211 5.62 -8.04 5.32
CA ILE A 211 7.02 -8.22 4.91
C ILE A 211 7.06 -8.39 3.40
N PHE A 212 7.91 -7.62 2.75
CA PHE A 212 8.11 -7.60 1.30
C PHE A 212 9.59 -7.83 0.96
N ASP A 213 9.89 -8.10 -0.30
CA ASP A 213 11.25 -7.91 -0.79
C ASP A 213 11.66 -6.44 -0.60
N LYS A 214 12.90 -6.19 -0.27
CA LYS A 214 13.40 -4.84 0.01
C LYS A 214 13.27 -3.87 -1.18
N THR A 215 13.19 -4.39 -2.40
CA THR A 215 13.00 -3.60 -3.63
C THR A 215 11.52 -3.37 -3.97
N ALA A 216 10.61 -4.02 -3.26
CA ALA A 216 9.17 -3.85 -3.43
C ALA A 216 8.69 -2.59 -2.72
N THR A 217 8.90 -1.43 -3.32
CA THR A 217 8.48 -0.14 -2.79
C THR A 217 7.57 0.57 -3.79
N LYS A 218 6.72 1.47 -3.29
CA LYS A 218 5.86 2.29 -4.18
C LYS A 218 6.70 3.05 -5.20
N TRP A 219 7.87 3.58 -4.80
CA TRP A 219 8.72 4.31 -5.71
C TRP A 219 9.32 3.42 -6.80
N ASN A 220 9.83 2.25 -6.47
CA ASN A 220 10.41 1.36 -7.48
C ASN A 220 9.37 0.91 -8.51
N ALA A 221 8.13 0.71 -8.09
CA ALA A 221 7.03 0.43 -9.03
C ALA A 221 6.70 1.64 -9.93
N ILE A 222 6.75 2.86 -9.39
CA ILE A 222 6.61 4.09 -10.17
C ILE A 222 7.79 4.22 -11.15
N ASP A 223 9.03 4.02 -10.68
CA ASP A 223 10.24 4.14 -11.48
C ASP A 223 10.24 3.18 -12.67
N TRP A 224 9.77 1.93 -12.48
CA TRP A 224 9.51 1.01 -13.59
C TRP A 224 8.58 1.60 -14.66
N TYR A 225 7.52 2.31 -14.24
CA TYR A 225 6.61 2.99 -15.18
C TYR A 225 7.32 4.16 -15.89
N LEU A 226 8.09 4.96 -15.14
CA LEU A 226 8.83 6.10 -15.69
C LEU A 226 9.87 5.67 -16.72
N GLU A 227 10.66 4.64 -16.42
CA GLU A 227 11.65 4.08 -17.36
C GLU A 227 11.00 3.62 -18.66
N LYS A 228 9.87 2.92 -18.57
CA LYS A 228 9.14 2.42 -19.74
C LYS A 228 8.59 3.53 -20.64
N HIS A 229 8.30 4.71 -20.07
CA HIS A 229 7.75 5.86 -20.81
C HIS A 229 8.78 6.97 -21.07
N GLY A 230 10.01 6.82 -20.58
CA GLY A 230 11.07 7.83 -20.75
C GLY A 230 10.78 9.13 -20.00
N ILE A 231 10.14 9.06 -18.83
CA ILE A 231 9.74 10.21 -18.02
C ILE A 231 10.81 10.45 -16.94
N ASP A 232 11.24 11.71 -16.80
CA ASP A 232 12.19 12.11 -15.77
C ASP A 232 11.48 12.18 -14.39
N PRO A 233 12.06 11.62 -13.30
CA PRO A 233 11.53 11.71 -11.94
C PRO A 233 11.19 13.13 -11.46
N SER A 234 11.92 14.15 -11.92
CA SER A 234 11.64 15.57 -11.60
C SER A 234 10.28 16.06 -12.11
N ARG A 235 9.65 15.31 -13.02
CA ARG A 235 8.33 15.59 -13.59
C ARG A 235 7.19 14.80 -12.92
N VAL A 236 7.49 14.16 -11.78
CA VAL A 236 6.52 13.42 -10.97
C VAL A 236 6.12 14.26 -9.76
N ALA A 237 4.82 14.30 -9.46
CA ALA A 237 4.32 14.68 -8.14
C ALA A 237 3.79 13.42 -7.43
N ALA A 238 4.01 13.32 -6.12
CA ALA A 238 3.51 12.22 -5.29
C ALA A 238 2.76 12.76 -4.08
N ILE A 239 1.60 12.13 -3.75
CA ILE A 239 0.75 12.50 -2.61
C ILE A 239 0.54 11.27 -1.73
N GLY A 240 0.80 11.39 -0.41
CA GLY A 240 0.66 10.29 0.55
C GLY A 240 0.63 10.75 1.99
N ASP A 241 0.41 9.82 2.94
CA ASP A 241 0.24 10.13 4.35
C ASP A 241 0.98 9.20 5.32
N GLN A 242 1.39 7.99 4.89
CA GLN A 242 1.96 6.98 5.77
C GLN A 242 3.42 6.62 5.46
N VAL A 243 4.03 5.80 6.33
CA VAL A 243 5.44 5.40 6.24
C VAL A 243 5.78 4.76 4.89
N ASN A 244 4.88 3.96 4.33
CA ASN A 244 5.05 3.30 3.03
C ASN A 244 5.04 4.28 1.83
N ASP A 245 4.65 5.56 2.05
CA ASP A 245 4.69 6.62 1.04
C ASP A 245 6.01 7.36 0.99
N LEU A 246 6.85 7.20 2.02
CA LEU A 246 8.12 7.92 2.12
C LEU A 246 8.99 7.74 0.90
N THR A 247 9.00 6.55 0.30
CA THR A 247 9.81 6.27 -0.89
C THR A 247 9.32 7.07 -2.09
N MET A 248 8.01 7.13 -2.36
CA MET A 248 7.46 7.90 -3.47
C MET A 248 7.49 9.41 -3.23
N ILE A 249 7.26 9.87 -1.98
CA ILE A 249 7.37 11.28 -1.58
C ILE A 249 8.81 11.80 -1.78
N HIS A 250 9.80 10.97 -1.48
CA HIS A 250 11.21 11.33 -1.63
C HIS A 250 11.70 11.24 -3.08
N GLY A 251 11.26 10.21 -3.82
CA GLY A 251 11.68 9.96 -5.20
C GLY A 251 11.08 10.94 -6.21
N ALA A 252 9.87 11.45 -5.96
CA ALA A 252 9.21 12.40 -6.83
C ALA A 252 9.87 13.79 -6.83
N GLY A 253 9.80 14.50 -7.95
CA GLY A 253 10.22 15.89 -8.06
C GLY A 253 9.46 16.83 -7.12
N ILE A 254 8.18 16.51 -6.84
CA ILE A 254 7.31 17.23 -5.90
C ILE A 254 6.63 16.22 -4.98
N GLY A 255 7.13 16.05 -3.75
CA GLY A 255 6.47 15.25 -2.72
C GLY A 255 5.50 16.10 -1.91
N ILE A 256 4.27 15.67 -1.75
CA ILE A 256 3.19 16.36 -1.03
C ILE A 256 2.65 15.42 0.05
N ALA A 257 2.69 15.86 1.31
CA ALA A 257 2.07 15.15 2.42
C ALA A 257 0.61 15.59 2.58
N MET A 258 -0.26 14.66 2.96
CA MET A 258 -1.62 14.99 3.39
C MET A 258 -1.61 15.74 4.73
N GLY A 259 -2.65 16.54 5.00
CA GLY A 259 -2.80 17.25 6.29
C GLY A 259 -2.89 16.30 7.49
N ASN A 260 -3.50 15.12 7.30
CA ASN A 260 -3.58 14.03 8.28
C ASN A 260 -2.33 13.13 8.30
N ALA A 261 -1.32 13.35 7.45
CA ALA A 261 -0.13 12.51 7.38
C ALA A 261 0.63 12.49 8.72
N ILE A 262 1.37 11.40 8.94
CA ILE A 262 2.29 11.31 10.08
C ILE A 262 3.43 12.33 9.94
N ASP A 263 4.02 12.74 11.07
CA ASP A 263 5.07 13.77 11.08
C ASP A 263 6.27 13.40 10.19
N ALA A 264 6.65 12.12 10.18
CA ALA A 264 7.77 11.63 9.36
C ALA A 264 7.57 11.87 7.86
N VAL A 265 6.33 11.84 7.35
CA VAL A 265 5.99 12.14 5.95
C VAL A 265 5.98 13.64 5.71
N LYS A 266 5.36 14.42 6.61
CA LYS A 266 5.37 15.90 6.53
C LYS A 266 6.78 16.50 6.53
N GLU A 267 7.68 15.95 7.35
CA GLU A 267 9.07 16.40 7.44
C GLU A 267 9.88 16.14 6.16
N ARG A 268 9.51 15.11 5.40
CA ARG A 268 10.20 14.73 4.16
C ARG A 268 9.53 15.22 2.88
N SER A 269 8.33 15.79 2.99
CA SER A 269 7.61 16.37 1.85
C SER A 269 8.08 17.77 1.49
N CYS A 270 7.85 18.17 0.24
CA CYS A 270 8.05 19.56 -0.21
C CYS A 270 6.92 20.45 0.30
N TYR A 271 5.70 19.94 0.33
CA TYR A 271 4.48 20.65 0.68
C TYR A 271 3.53 19.77 1.50
N VAL A 272 2.63 20.42 2.23
CA VAL A 272 1.53 19.78 2.95
C VAL A 272 0.23 20.35 2.43
N THR A 273 -0.68 19.48 1.99
CA THR A 273 -2.04 19.83 1.57
C THR A 273 -3.04 19.70 2.72
N ALA A 274 -4.35 19.85 2.45
CA ALA A 274 -5.42 19.61 3.41
C ALA A 274 -5.54 18.11 3.77
N GLY A 275 -6.37 17.78 4.76
CA GLY A 275 -6.63 16.39 5.15
C GLY A 275 -7.45 15.63 4.09
N ASN A 276 -7.47 14.30 4.21
CA ASN A 276 -8.24 13.43 3.31
C ASN A 276 -9.76 13.65 3.41
N ASP A 277 -10.28 14.07 4.56
CA ASP A 277 -11.69 14.46 4.74
C ASP A 277 -11.99 15.93 4.33
N GLU A 278 -10.97 16.66 3.90
CA GLU A 278 -11.03 18.05 3.47
C GLU A 278 -10.64 18.22 2.00
N ASP A 279 -10.81 17.17 1.20
CA ASP A 279 -10.48 17.14 -0.24
C ASP A 279 -9.02 17.49 -0.56
N GLY A 280 -8.08 17.11 0.30
CA GLY A 280 -6.67 17.49 0.20
C GLY A 280 -6.00 17.11 -1.12
N VAL A 281 -6.40 15.97 -1.74
CA VAL A 281 -5.93 15.57 -3.07
C VAL A 281 -6.40 16.55 -4.14
N ALA A 282 -7.67 16.98 -4.10
CA ALA A 282 -8.20 17.95 -5.05
C ALA A 282 -7.52 19.33 -4.92
N VAL A 283 -7.21 19.75 -3.70
CA VAL A 283 -6.45 20.98 -3.43
C VAL A 283 -5.04 20.88 -4.04
N ALA A 284 -4.32 19.79 -3.78
CA ALA A 284 -2.98 19.55 -4.31
C ALA A 284 -2.97 19.54 -5.85
N ILE A 285 -3.89 18.81 -6.48
CA ILE A 285 -4.03 18.77 -7.95
C ILE A 285 -4.30 20.14 -8.52
N GLY A 286 -5.20 20.92 -7.92
CA GLY A 286 -5.47 22.30 -8.34
C GLY A 286 -4.20 23.15 -8.37
N CYS A 287 -3.46 23.16 -7.28
CA CYS A 287 -2.19 23.91 -7.18
C CYS A 287 -1.13 23.46 -8.21
N LEU A 288 -1.02 22.13 -8.44
CA LEU A 288 -0.08 21.59 -9.43
C LEU A 288 -0.42 21.99 -10.86
N LEU A 289 -1.71 21.99 -11.23
CA LEU A 289 -2.17 22.35 -12.57
C LEU A 289 -2.09 23.86 -12.83
N ASP A 290 -2.38 24.67 -11.83
CA ASP A 290 -2.29 26.13 -11.91
C ASP A 290 -0.82 26.61 -11.88
N GLY A 291 0.12 25.75 -11.46
CA GLY A 291 1.53 26.09 -11.29
C GLY A 291 1.79 27.02 -10.10
N ASP A 292 0.81 27.17 -9.20
CA ASP A 292 0.89 27.98 -8.00
C ASP A 292 0.72 27.12 -6.73
N LEU A 293 1.84 26.81 -6.10
CA LEU A 293 1.89 25.98 -4.90
C LEU A 293 1.79 26.82 -3.60
N SER A 294 1.52 28.12 -3.69
CA SER A 294 1.48 29.04 -2.53
C SER A 294 0.32 28.75 -1.56
N ALA A 295 -0.74 28.06 -2.02
CA ALA A 295 -1.85 27.62 -1.18
C ALA A 295 -1.51 26.38 -0.33
N LEU A 296 -0.42 25.67 -0.65
CA LEU A 296 0.08 24.54 0.14
C LEU A 296 1.04 25.06 1.22
N SER A 297 0.98 24.47 2.41
CA SER A 297 1.96 24.79 3.46
C SER A 297 3.32 24.20 3.08
N SER A 298 4.41 24.89 3.44
CA SER A 298 5.75 24.34 3.24
C SER A 298 5.95 23.12 4.12
N GLY A 299 6.38 22.00 3.54
CA GLY A 299 6.87 20.87 4.30
C GLY A 299 8.16 21.24 5.03
N MET A 300 8.41 20.65 6.18
CA MET A 300 9.66 20.83 6.90
C MET A 300 10.75 19.96 6.25
N LYS A 301 11.29 20.34 5.10
CA LYS A 301 12.54 19.72 4.64
C LYS A 301 13.61 20.06 5.67
N GLY A 302 14.01 19.07 6.45
CA GLY A 302 15.19 19.15 7.29
C GLY A 302 16.34 19.67 6.44
N GLY A 303 16.92 20.80 6.87
CA GLY A 303 18.03 21.42 6.17
C GLY A 303 19.16 20.40 5.96
N SER A 304 19.70 20.43 4.78
CA SER A 304 20.88 19.72 4.29
C SER A 304 22.02 19.73 5.27
#